data_1363d9030d42c7727bc5901620309574
#
_entry.id   1363d9030d42c7727bc5901620309574
#
_cell.length_a   1.000
_cell.length_b   1.000
_cell.length_c   1.000
_cell.angle_alpha   90.00
_cell.angle_beta   90.00
_cell.angle_gamma   90.00
#
_symmetry.space_group_name_H-M   'P 1'
#
loop_
_entity.id
_entity.type
_entity.pdbx_description
1 polymer ?
#
loop_
_entity_poly.entity_id
_entity_poly.type
_entity_poly.pdbx_seq_one_letter_code
_entity_poly.pdbx_strand_id
1 'polypeptide(L)'
;MSRKGWLLFSLVGLLWGIPYLFMKVAVEELSTPMIVFSRLLIGAALLIPLAMREGSLKQALPYWRYILLYAILEMVIPWSLITSSQRDLSSGIVALLVATVPIWATLFAHQTGDSTAAHRMRIFGIVIGLIGISLIVGIESISDFGNFGALAQVLIASVSYAWAVNMITRKAPGVSGLAINGIAMTISSVIFAPFAFLSRPDSMPSLDVTLATLGLGILCSGMAFWIFFLVVAEIGPARASLVVYPNTAVAVILGIIILSEPITLAILIGLPLVLIGSYFASRRPSAQPTPA
;
A
#
# COMPACT_ATOMS: atom_id res chain seq x y z
N MET A 1 15.80 -6.64 16.76
CA MET A 1 16.13 -5.77 15.61
C MET A 1 17.33 -4.92 15.98
N SER A 2 18.28 -4.70 15.05
CA SER A 2 19.37 -3.74 15.21
C SER A 2 18.83 -2.30 15.34
N ARG A 3 19.66 -1.37 15.85
CA ARG A 3 19.28 0.06 15.86
C ARG A 3 19.02 0.59 14.44
N LYS A 4 19.81 0.14 13.47
CA LYS A 4 19.64 0.46 12.06
C LYS A 4 18.30 -0.06 11.54
N GLY A 5 17.95 -1.31 11.83
CA GLY A 5 16.68 -1.92 11.43
C GLY A 5 15.46 -1.18 11.99
N TRP A 6 15.51 -0.73 13.24
CA TRP A 6 14.46 0.09 13.84
C TRP A 6 14.33 1.46 13.17
N LEU A 7 15.45 2.13 12.90
CA LEU A 7 15.46 3.44 12.21
C LEU A 7 14.84 3.34 10.82
N LEU A 8 15.31 2.39 10.01
CA LEU A 8 14.80 2.18 8.65
C LEU A 8 13.32 1.82 8.65
N PHE A 9 12.89 0.93 9.55
CA PHE A 9 11.51 0.51 9.71
C PHE A 9 10.57 1.69 10.08
N SER A 10 10.98 2.50 11.06
CA SER A 10 10.21 3.69 11.47
C SER A 10 10.14 4.72 10.34
N LEU A 11 11.24 4.92 9.61
CA LEU A 11 11.29 5.84 8.48
C LEU A 11 10.34 5.41 7.35
N VAL A 12 10.30 4.13 7.00
CA VAL A 12 9.33 3.63 6.00
C VAL A 12 7.90 3.76 6.51
N GLY A 13 7.66 3.47 7.79
CA GLY A 13 6.35 3.66 8.41
C GLY A 13 5.86 5.10 8.29
N LEU A 14 6.75 6.07 8.51
CA LEU A 14 6.46 7.48 8.31
C LEU A 14 6.21 7.80 6.83
N LEU A 15 7.14 7.43 5.95
CA LEU A 15 7.08 7.73 4.51
C LEU A 15 5.84 7.12 3.83
N TRP A 16 5.35 5.96 4.29
CA TRP A 16 4.13 5.34 3.75
C TRP A 16 2.85 5.76 4.48
N GLY A 17 2.95 6.46 5.62
CA GLY A 17 1.81 7.14 6.23
C GLY A 17 1.46 8.48 5.57
N ILE A 18 2.46 9.19 5.05
CA ILE A 18 2.30 10.51 4.40
C ILE A 18 1.49 10.49 3.09
N PRO A 19 1.52 9.45 2.23
CA PRO A 19 0.82 9.47 0.94
C PRO A 19 -0.67 9.82 1.03
N TYR A 20 -1.34 9.40 2.08
CA TYR A 20 -2.77 9.68 2.28
C TYR A 20 -3.04 11.18 2.45
N LEU A 21 -2.19 11.87 3.21
CA LEU A 21 -2.20 13.33 3.33
C LEU A 21 -1.97 14.00 1.97
N PHE A 22 -0.90 13.63 1.28
CA PHE A 22 -0.55 14.24 -0.01
C PHE A 22 -1.57 13.96 -1.10
N MET A 23 -2.16 12.76 -1.12
CA MET A 23 -3.23 12.46 -2.07
C MET A 23 -4.48 13.31 -1.79
N LYS A 24 -4.83 13.52 -0.52
CA LYS A 24 -5.98 14.35 -0.14
C LYS A 24 -5.82 15.79 -0.63
N VAL A 25 -4.63 16.35 -0.51
CA VAL A 25 -4.29 17.67 -1.05
C VAL A 25 -4.28 17.68 -2.59
N ALA A 26 -3.65 16.68 -3.20
CA ALA A 26 -3.47 16.65 -4.65
C ALA A 26 -4.79 16.48 -5.43
N VAL A 27 -5.78 15.76 -4.89
CA VAL A 27 -7.07 15.53 -5.56
C VAL A 27 -7.96 16.78 -5.62
N GLU A 28 -7.61 17.84 -4.92
CA GLU A 28 -8.35 19.10 -4.96
C GLU A 28 -8.25 19.79 -6.33
N GLU A 29 -7.09 19.70 -6.99
CA GLU A 29 -6.85 20.37 -8.26
C GLU A 29 -6.46 19.40 -9.39
N LEU A 30 -5.94 18.22 -9.07
CA LEU A 30 -5.47 17.27 -10.07
C LEU A 30 -6.44 16.10 -10.26
N SER A 31 -6.49 15.60 -11.49
CA SER A 31 -7.18 14.36 -11.81
C SER A 31 -6.45 13.15 -11.23
N THR A 32 -7.18 12.10 -10.90
CA THR A 32 -6.59 10.82 -10.44
C THR A 32 -5.51 10.29 -11.39
N PRO A 33 -5.71 10.24 -12.72
CA PRO A 33 -4.66 9.80 -13.64
C PRO A 33 -3.40 10.64 -13.59
N MET A 34 -3.52 11.98 -13.43
CA MET A 34 -2.38 12.89 -13.35
C MET A 34 -1.55 12.64 -12.08
N ILE A 35 -2.21 12.49 -10.93
CA ILE A 35 -1.55 12.19 -9.65
C ILE A 35 -0.81 10.86 -9.74
N VAL A 36 -1.50 9.81 -10.20
CA VAL A 36 -0.92 8.46 -10.28
C VAL A 36 0.23 8.42 -11.30
N PHE A 37 0.07 9.04 -12.46
CA PHE A 37 1.12 9.16 -13.46
C PHE A 37 2.38 9.83 -12.90
N SER A 38 2.21 11.02 -12.30
CA SER A 38 3.32 11.82 -11.77
C SER A 38 4.12 11.06 -10.72
N ARG A 39 3.43 10.44 -9.73
CA ARG A 39 4.12 9.67 -8.68
C ARG A 39 4.81 8.42 -9.20
N LEU A 40 4.23 7.75 -10.21
CA LEU A 40 4.83 6.57 -10.85
C LEU A 40 6.06 6.94 -11.66
N LEU A 41 5.98 8.01 -12.46
CA LEU A 41 7.09 8.49 -13.28
C LEU A 41 8.29 8.90 -12.42
N ILE A 42 8.04 9.69 -11.36
CA ILE A 42 9.09 10.13 -10.44
C ILE A 42 9.68 8.93 -9.69
N GLY A 43 8.83 8.02 -9.20
CA GLY A 43 9.27 6.80 -8.53
C GLY A 43 10.13 5.91 -9.44
N ALA A 44 9.73 5.71 -10.69
CA ALA A 44 10.49 4.98 -11.70
C ALA A 44 11.85 5.64 -11.98
N ALA A 45 11.87 6.97 -12.13
CA ALA A 45 13.09 7.73 -12.38
C ALA A 45 14.11 7.60 -11.24
N LEU A 46 13.66 7.33 -10.01
CA LEU A 46 14.53 7.08 -8.87
C LEU A 46 14.95 5.61 -8.76
N LEU A 47 14.00 4.66 -8.93
CA LEU A 47 14.28 3.23 -8.70
C LEU A 47 15.04 2.58 -9.87
N ILE A 48 14.79 2.96 -11.12
CA ILE A 48 15.47 2.36 -12.28
C ILE A 48 16.99 2.59 -12.22
N PRO A 49 17.53 3.81 -11.99
CA PRO A 49 18.97 4.00 -11.87
C PRO A 49 19.60 3.18 -10.72
N LEU A 50 18.89 3.02 -9.60
CA LEU A 50 19.35 2.20 -8.49
C LEU A 50 19.40 0.72 -8.87
N ALA A 51 18.37 0.19 -9.51
CA ALA A 51 18.33 -1.18 -10.01
C ALA A 51 19.37 -1.43 -11.12
N MET A 52 19.69 -0.42 -11.93
CA MET A 52 20.79 -0.49 -12.91
C MET A 52 22.15 -0.61 -12.21
N ARG A 53 22.40 0.19 -11.17
CA ARG A 53 23.64 0.12 -10.38
C ARG A 53 23.83 -1.22 -9.67
N GLU A 54 22.73 -1.84 -9.21
CA GLU A 54 22.75 -3.20 -8.65
C GLU A 54 22.93 -4.30 -9.72
N GLY A 55 22.78 -3.98 -11.01
CA GLY A 55 22.75 -4.98 -12.08
C GLY A 55 21.52 -5.89 -12.07
N SER A 56 20.51 -5.57 -11.27
CA SER A 56 19.34 -6.43 -11.03
C SER A 56 18.28 -6.37 -12.12
N LEU A 57 18.28 -5.35 -13.00
CA LEU A 57 17.28 -5.22 -14.08
C LEU A 57 17.32 -6.40 -15.06
N LYS A 58 18.52 -6.86 -15.45
CA LYS A 58 18.66 -7.98 -16.39
C LYS A 58 18.05 -9.28 -15.85
N GLN A 59 18.12 -9.47 -14.52
CA GLN A 59 17.55 -10.64 -13.85
C GLN A 59 16.01 -10.59 -13.81
N ALA A 60 15.43 -9.39 -13.82
CA ALA A 60 13.99 -9.19 -13.80
C ALA A 60 13.34 -9.34 -15.19
N LEU A 61 14.04 -9.03 -16.28
CA LEU A 61 13.49 -9.04 -17.64
C LEU A 61 12.81 -10.36 -18.07
N PRO A 62 13.34 -11.57 -17.76
CA PRO A 62 12.65 -12.80 -18.11
C PRO A 62 11.25 -12.95 -17.49
N TYR A 63 11.00 -12.24 -16.39
CA TYR A 63 9.74 -12.26 -15.65
C TYR A 63 8.76 -11.14 -16.04
N TRP A 64 9.00 -10.45 -17.16
CA TRP A 64 8.24 -9.27 -17.58
C TRP A 64 6.72 -9.45 -17.59
N ARG A 65 6.20 -10.63 -17.95
CA ARG A 65 4.76 -10.92 -17.94
C ARG A 65 4.17 -10.88 -16.53
N TYR A 66 4.90 -11.43 -15.56
CA TYR A 66 4.49 -11.41 -14.14
C TYR A 66 4.68 -10.01 -13.55
N ILE A 67 5.70 -9.27 -13.99
CA ILE A 67 5.91 -7.88 -13.58
C ILE A 67 4.82 -6.96 -14.16
N LEU A 68 4.38 -7.19 -15.39
CA LEU A 68 3.24 -6.49 -15.98
C LEU A 68 1.96 -6.75 -15.18
N LEU A 69 1.65 -8.01 -14.85
CA LEU A 69 0.50 -8.34 -14.03
C LEU A 69 0.62 -7.74 -12.62
N TYR A 70 1.81 -7.79 -12.05
CA TYR A 70 2.11 -7.14 -10.77
C TYR A 70 1.90 -5.62 -10.86
N ALA A 71 2.38 -4.95 -11.90
CA ALA A 71 2.17 -3.53 -12.11
C ALA A 71 0.68 -3.16 -12.14
N ILE A 72 -0.15 -3.97 -12.81
CA ILE A 72 -1.59 -3.78 -12.86
C ILE A 72 -2.21 -3.95 -11.46
N LEU A 73 -1.88 -5.04 -10.76
CA LEU A 73 -2.48 -5.40 -9.49
C LEU A 73 -1.95 -4.61 -8.30
N GLU A 74 -0.70 -4.13 -8.35
CA GLU A 74 -0.04 -3.41 -7.25
C GLU A 74 -0.14 -1.89 -7.42
N MET A 75 -0.18 -1.38 -8.67
CA MET A 75 -0.07 0.04 -8.93
C MET A 75 -1.25 0.59 -9.71
N VAL A 76 -1.57 0.02 -10.88
CA VAL A 76 -2.62 0.60 -11.74
C VAL A 76 -3.96 0.58 -11.04
N ILE A 77 -4.42 -0.57 -10.60
CA ILE A 77 -5.73 -0.72 -9.93
C ILE A 77 -5.72 -0.03 -8.55
N PRO A 78 -4.82 -0.38 -7.61
CA PRO A 78 -4.93 0.16 -6.26
C PRO A 78 -4.69 1.66 -6.20
N TRP A 79 -3.68 2.19 -6.90
CA TRP A 79 -3.37 3.60 -6.81
C TRP A 79 -4.43 4.49 -7.44
N SER A 80 -5.12 3.99 -8.50
CA SER A 80 -6.30 4.69 -9.04
C SER A 80 -7.44 4.73 -8.04
N LEU A 81 -7.79 3.56 -7.50
CA LEU A 81 -8.93 3.41 -6.61
C LEU A 81 -8.72 4.17 -5.28
N ILE A 82 -7.52 4.04 -4.69
CA ILE A 82 -7.16 4.75 -3.46
C ILE A 82 -7.12 6.26 -3.69
N THR A 83 -6.49 6.73 -4.78
CA THR A 83 -6.43 8.17 -5.06
C THR A 83 -7.83 8.74 -5.34
N SER A 84 -8.66 8.00 -6.08
CA SER A 84 -10.04 8.43 -6.36
C SER A 84 -10.88 8.51 -5.07
N SER A 85 -10.77 7.50 -4.19
CA SER A 85 -11.53 7.46 -2.94
C SER A 85 -11.19 8.58 -1.96
N GLN A 86 -10.01 9.21 -2.08
CA GLN A 86 -9.62 10.36 -1.26
C GLN A 86 -10.50 11.61 -1.50
N ARG A 87 -11.31 11.64 -2.57
CA ARG A 87 -12.28 12.71 -2.78
C ARG A 87 -13.43 12.64 -1.79
N ASP A 88 -13.85 11.41 -1.47
CA ASP A 88 -15.07 11.13 -0.72
C ASP A 88 -14.79 10.66 0.71
N LEU A 89 -13.62 10.06 0.97
CA LEU A 89 -13.23 9.51 2.27
C LEU A 89 -12.13 10.33 2.93
N SER A 90 -12.09 10.26 4.27
CA SER A 90 -10.95 10.79 5.03
C SER A 90 -9.70 9.94 4.82
N SER A 91 -8.53 10.58 4.94
CA SER A 91 -7.24 9.92 4.80
C SER A 91 -7.05 8.78 5.81
N GLY A 92 -7.58 8.96 7.02
CA GLY A 92 -7.55 7.96 8.08
C GLY A 92 -8.36 6.71 7.74
N ILE A 93 -9.58 6.85 7.20
CA ILE A 93 -10.43 5.71 6.78
C ILE A 93 -9.78 4.94 5.63
N VAL A 94 -9.23 5.65 4.64
CA VAL A 94 -8.55 5.00 3.51
C VAL A 94 -7.33 4.19 4.00
N ALA A 95 -6.48 4.77 4.85
CA ALA A 95 -5.33 4.07 5.41
C ALA A 95 -5.73 2.85 6.26
N LEU A 96 -6.83 2.98 7.01
CA LEU A 96 -7.37 1.91 7.85
C LEU A 96 -7.87 0.73 7.01
N LEU A 97 -8.58 0.99 5.92
CA LEU A 97 -9.03 -0.07 5.01
C LEU A 97 -7.85 -0.73 4.27
N VAL A 98 -6.82 0.02 3.90
CA VAL A 98 -5.59 -0.56 3.33
C VAL A 98 -4.85 -1.43 4.35
N ALA A 99 -4.93 -1.14 5.66
CA ALA A 99 -4.36 -1.99 6.71
C ALA A 99 -4.98 -3.40 6.78
N THR A 100 -6.02 -3.67 6.02
CA THR A 100 -6.63 -5.02 5.89
C THR A 100 -5.87 -5.95 4.94
N VAL A 101 -4.90 -5.46 4.17
CA VAL A 101 -4.10 -6.26 3.22
C VAL A 101 -3.56 -7.58 3.81
N PRO A 102 -3.04 -7.64 5.05
CA PRO A 102 -2.57 -8.91 5.64
C PRO A 102 -3.68 -9.96 5.80
N ILE A 103 -4.94 -9.55 5.98
CA ILE A 103 -6.10 -10.44 6.09
C ILE A 103 -6.31 -11.14 4.74
N TRP A 104 -6.37 -10.38 3.66
CA TRP A 104 -6.52 -10.88 2.30
C TRP A 104 -5.34 -11.74 1.86
N ALA A 105 -4.11 -11.29 2.18
CA ALA A 105 -2.89 -12.06 1.90
C ALA A 105 -2.91 -13.45 2.57
N THR A 106 -3.45 -13.55 3.79
CA THR A 106 -3.58 -14.83 4.50
C THR A 106 -4.60 -15.73 3.82
N LEU A 107 -5.74 -15.18 3.38
CA LEU A 107 -6.76 -15.94 2.63
C LEU A 107 -6.19 -16.50 1.33
N PHE A 108 -5.45 -15.71 0.57
CA PHE A 108 -4.78 -16.19 -0.67
C PHE A 108 -3.66 -17.20 -0.39
N ALA A 109 -2.89 -17.04 0.67
CA ALA A 109 -1.88 -18.02 1.07
C ALA A 109 -2.51 -19.40 1.37
N HIS A 110 -3.68 -19.42 2.00
CA HIS A 110 -4.42 -20.65 2.24
C HIS A 110 -4.84 -21.35 0.94
N GLN A 111 -5.43 -20.61 -0.01
CA GLN A 111 -5.83 -21.14 -1.32
C GLN A 111 -4.67 -21.68 -2.14
N THR A 112 -3.45 -21.21 -1.86
CA THR A 112 -2.22 -21.59 -2.57
C THR A 112 -1.39 -22.65 -1.86
N GLY A 113 -1.96 -23.33 -0.85
CA GLY A 113 -1.38 -24.50 -0.20
C GLY A 113 -0.51 -24.19 1.03
N ASP A 114 -0.54 -22.98 1.57
CA ASP A 114 0.08 -22.69 2.87
C ASP A 114 -0.77 -23.30 3.99
N SER A 115 -0.41 -24.51 4.44
CA SER A 115 -1.10 -25.21 5.53
C SER A 115 -1.12 -24.41 6.84
N THR A 116 -0.17 -23.48 7.04
CA THR A 116 -0.13 -22.63 8.23
C THR A 116 -1.20 -21.54 8.21
N ALA A 117 -1.81 -21.26 7.05
CA ALA A 117 -2.89 -20.27 6.93
C ALA A 117 -4.14 -20.66 7.73
N ALA A 118 -4.39 -21.97 7.92
CA ALA A 118 -5.51 -22.49 8.71
C ALA A 118 -5.25 -22.50 10.24
N HIS A 119 -4.12 -21.96 10.71
CA HIS A 119 -3.83 -21.92 12.13
C HIS A 119 -4.84 -21.06 12.90
N ARG A 120 -5.31 -21.53 14.06
CA ARG A 120 -6.38 -20.89 14.86
C ARG A 120 -6.18 -19.39 15.09
N MET A 121 -4.95 -18.95 15.38
CA MET A 121 -4.63 -17.53 15.59
C MET A 121 -4.81 -16.68 14.32
N ARG A 122 -4.51 -17.23 13.15
CA ARG A 122 -4.69 -16.51 11.87
C ARG A 122 -6.17 -16.42 11.53
N ILE A 123 -6.94 -17.49 11.73
CA ILE A 123 -8.42 -17.50 11.57
C ILE A 123 -9.05 -16.48 12.53
N PHE A 124 -8.65 -16.48 13.79
CA PHE A 124 -9.12 -15.50 14.78
C PHE A 124 -8.83 -14.05 14.32
N GLY A 125 -7.61 -13.82 13.80
CA GLY A 125 -7.24 -12.51 13.24
C GLY A 125 -8.10 -12.12 12.04
N ILE A 126 -8.38 -13.05 11.12
CA ILE A 126 -9.26 -12.80 9.98
C ILE A 126 -10.68 -12.42 10.46
N VAL A 127 -11.24 -13.16 11.39
CA VAL A 127 -12.60 -12.91 11.91
C VAL A 127 -12.68 -11.52 12.56
N ILE A 128 -11.75 -11.19 13.47
CA ILE A 128 -11.71 -9.87 14.10
C ILE A 128 -11.53 -8.76 13.07
N GLY A 129 -10.63 -8.94 12.11
CA GLY A 129 -10.40 -7.96 11.06
C GLY A 129 -11.63 -7.74 10.19
N LEU A 130 -12.34 -8.82 9.81
CA LEU A 130 -13.59 -8.72 9.04
C LEU A 130 -14.70 -8.02 9.83
N ILE A 131 -14.81 -8.27 11.15
CA ILE A 131 -15.73 -7.51 12.02
C ILE A 131 -15.35 -6.03 12.00
N GLY A 132 -14.06 -5.69 12.14
CA GLY A 132 -13.57 -4.31 12.05
C GLY A 132 -13.93 -3.64 10.72
N ILE A 133 -13.72 -4.31 9.60
CA ILE A 133 -14.10 -3.83 8.27
C ILE A 133 -15.61 -3.58 8.19
N SER A 134 -16.42 -4.56 8.64
CA SER A 134 -17.88 -4.45 8.59
C SER A 134 -18.40 -3.28 9.41
N LEU A 135 -17.79 -3.01 10.57
CA LEU A 135 -18.15 -1.87 11.41
C LEU A 135 -17.78 -0.54 10.75
N ILE A 136 -16.57 -0.44 10.16
CA ILE A 136 -16.15 0.77 9.43
C ILE A 136 -17.10 1.04 8.28
N VAL A 137 -17.32 0.05 7.40
CA VAL A 137 -18.18 0.19 6.25
C VAL A 137 -19.62 0.51 6.68
N GLY A 138 -20.14 -0.16 7.72
CA GLY A 138 -21.48 0.06 8.23
C GLY A 138 -21.65 1.47 8.81
N ILE A 139 -20.72 1.94 9.64
CA ILE A 139 -20.80 3.27 10.27
C ILE A 139 -20.69 4.37 9.20
N GLU A 140 -19.69 4.28 8.31
CA GLU A 140 -19.49 5.29 7.26
C GLU A 140 -20.64 5.29 6.24
N SER A 141 -21.18 4.12 5.87
CA SER A 141 -22.33 4.04 4.95
C SER A 141 -23.64 4.56 5.56
N ILE A 142 -23.81 4.48 6.89
CA ILE A 142 -24.98 5.05 7.57
C ILE A 142 -24.83 6.56 7.64
N SER A 143 -23.60 7.06 7.83
CA SER A 143 -23.32 8.49 7.92
C SER A 143 -23.49 9.19 6.58
N ASP A 144 -23.13 8.51 5.47
CA ASP A 144 -23.29 9.04 4.11
C ASP A 144 -23.37 7.88 3.10
N PHE A 145 -24.58 7.67 2.53
CA PHE A 145 -24.82 6.64 1.51
C PHE A 145 -23.95 6.82 0.25
N GLY A 146 -23.46 8.03 -0.04
CA GLY A 146 -22.55 8.33 -1.16
C GLY A 146 -21.19 7.64 -1.05
N ASN A 147 -20.74 7.32 0.17
CA ASN A 147 -19.39 6.82 0.44
C ASN A 147 -19.20 5.32 0.18
N PHE A 148 -20.28 4.53 -0.02
CA PHE A 148 -20.17 3.08 -0.23
C PHE A 148 -19.29 2.72 -1.43
N GLY A 149 -19.40 3.46 -2.54
CA GLY A 149 -18.57 3.27 -3.72
C GLY A 149 -17.08 3.48 -3.43
N ALA A 150 -16.74 4.53 -2.70
CA ALA A 150 -15.37 4.84 -2.30
C ALA A 150 -14.79 3.81 -1.31
N LEU A 151 -15.60 3.34 -0.35
CA LEU A 151 -15.21 2.25 0.56
C LEU A 151 -14.92 0.94 -0.21
N ALA A 152 -15.78 0.58 -1.17
CA ALA A 152 -15.58 -0.57 -2.03
C ALA A 152 -14.29 -0.46 -2.88
N GLN A 153 -13.99 0.73 -3.41
CA GLN A 153 -12.75 0.99 -4.14
C GLN A 153 -11.52 0.64 -3.30
N VAL A 154 -11.46 1.10 -2.05
CA VAL A 154 -10.30 0.84 -1.17
C VAL A 154 -10.21 -0.63 -0.79
N LEU A 155 -11.33 -1.31 -0.56
CA LEU A 155 -11.33 -2.75 -0.28
C LEU A 155 -10.84 -3.56 -1.50
N ILE A 156 -11.30 -3.23 -2.72
CA ILE A 156 -10.81 -3.84 -3.95
C ILE A 156 -9.30 -3.61 -4.11
N ALA A 157 -8.82 -2.39 -3.83
CA ALA A 157 -7.40 -2.07 -3.83
C ALA A 157 -6.61 -2.95 -2.85
N SER A 158 -7.14 -3.16 -1.64
CA SER A 158 -6.50 -3.98 -0.60
C SER A 158 -6.41 -5.46 -0.99
N VAL A 159 -7.47 -5.99 -1.61
CA VAL A 159 -7.48 -7.36 -2.18
C VAL A 159 -6.47 -7.47 -3.32
N SER A 160 -6.41 -6.48 -4.20
CA SER A 160 -5.47 -6.43 -5.33
C SER A 160 -4.02 -6.43 -4.86
N TYR A 161 -3.66 -5.60 -3.87
CA TYR A 161 -2.34 -5.60 -3.22
C TYR A 161 -1.95 -6.99 -2.69
N ALA A 162 -2.85 -7.60 -1.93
CA ALA A 162 -2.60 -8.91 -1.35
C ALA A 162 -2.33 -9.97 -2.41
N TRP A 163 -3.07 -9.93 -3.51
CA TRP A 163 -2.86 -10.85 -4.64
C TRP A 163 -1.56 -10.56 -5.37
N ALA A 164 -1.26 -9.28 -5.66
CA ALA A 164 -0.04 -8.86 -6.35
C ALA A 164 1.20 -9.40 -5.66
N VAL A 165 1.33 -9.14 -4.35
CA VAL A 165 2.48 -9.59 -3.55
C VAL A 165 2.57 -11.11 -3.50
N ASN A 166 1.45 -11.81 -3.30
CA ASN A 166 1.44 -13.28 -3.26
C ASN A 166 1.86 -13.88 -4.61
N MET A 167 1.36 -13.32 -5.71
CA MET A 167 1.67 -13.77 -7.07
C MET A 167 3.14 -13.55 -7.41
N ILE A 168 3.67 -12.31 -7.23
CA ILE A 168 5.03 -11.99 -7.66
C ILE A 168 6.09 -12.73 -6.87
N THR A 169 5.89 -12.92 -5.55
CA THR A 169 6.81 -13.68 -4.69
C THR A 169 6.97 -15.13 -5.14
N ARG A 170 5.92 -15.71 -5.69
CA ARG A 170 5.91 -17.11 -6.16
C ARG A 170 6.39 -17.26 -7.60
N LYS A 171 6.12 -16.26 -8.46
CA LYS A 171 6.39 -16.34 -9.90
C LYS A 171 7.75 -15.77 -10.29
N ALA A 172 8.33 -14.91 -9.45
CA ALA A 172 9.67 -14.32 -9.65
C ALA A 172 10.53 -14.47 -8.37
N PRO A 173 10.76 -15.71 -7.89
CA PRO A 173 11.51 -15.93 -6.66
C PRO A 173 12.96 -15.46 -6.83
N GLY A 174 13.48 -14.77 -5.80
CA GLY A 174 14.88 -14.31 -5.77
C GLY A 174 15.18 -13.10 -6.66
N VAL A 175 14.22 -12.60 -7.42
CA VAL A 175 14.39 -11.36 -8.21
C VAL A 175 14.34 -10.15 -7.27
N SER A 176 15.25 -9.20 -7.48
CA SER A 176 15.31 -7.97 -6.69
C SER A 176 13.98 -7.21 -6.70
N GLY A 177 13.44 -6.93 -5.53
CA GLY A 177 12.24 -6.12 -5.39
C GLY A 177 12.41 -4.71 -5.95
N LEU A 178 13.64 -4.16 -5.88
CA LEU A 178 13.97 -2.86 -6.46
C LEU A 178 13.77 -2.87 -8.00
N ALA A 179 14.25 -3.92 -8.67
CA ALA A 179 14.08 -4.06 -10.11
C ALA A 179 12.61 -4.30 -10.50
N ILE A 180 11.90 -5.18 -9.77
CA ILE A 180 10.47 -5.45 -9.99
C ILE A 180 9.68 -4.16 -9.89
N ASN A 181 9.85 -3.39 -8.80
CA ASN A 181 9.07 -2.17 -8.59
C ASN A 181 9.48 -1.04 -9.54
N GLY A 182 10.77 -0.89 -9.87
CA GLY A 182 11.22 0.07 -10.87
C GLY A 182 10.58 -0.18 -12.25
N ILE A 183 10.61 -1.43 -12.72
CA ILE A 183 9.98 -1.83 -13.99
C ILE A 183 8.46 -1.67 -13.91
N ALA A 184 7.83 -2.10 -12.81
CA ALA A 184 6.37 -1.99 -12.63
C ALA A 184 5.91 -0.52 -12.62
N MET A 185 6.64 0.39 -11.96
CA MET A 185 6.36 1.83 -11.99
C MET A 185 6.52 2.40 -13.40
N THR A 186 7.53 1.96 -14.15
CA THR A 186 7.72 2.38 -15.54
C THR A 186 6.55 1.93 -16.41
N ILE A 187 6.16 0.66 -16.34
CA ILE A 187 5.01 0.12 -17.09
C ILE A 187 3.74 0.88 -16.73
N SER A 188 3.49 1.06 -15.44
CA SER A 188 2.29 1.76 -14.96
C SER A 188 2.27 3.23 -15.37
N SER A 189 3.42 3.93 -15.37
CA SER A 189 3.48 5.30 -15.85
C SER A 189 3.17 5.41 -17.35
N VAL A 190 3.64 4.45 -18.16
CA VAL A 190 3.30 4.38 -19.60
C VAL A 190 1.81 4.13 -19.80
N ILE A 191 1.19 3.27 -19.00
CA ILE A 191 -0.27 3.01 -19.05
C ILE A 191 -1.05 4.30 -18.70
N PHE A 192 -0.63 5.06 -17.69
CA PHE A 192 -1.31 6.28 -17.27
C PHE A 192 -1.02 7.50 -18.14
N ALA A 193 0.07 7.52 -18.90
CA ALA A 193 0.47 8.68 -19.69
C ALA A 193 -0.67 9.25 -20.58
N PRO A 194 -1.38 8.44 -21.40
CA PRO A 194 -2.45 8.99 -22.25
C PRO A 194 -3.59 9.59 -21.40
N PHE A 195 -3.98 8.96 -20.31
CA PHE A 195 -5.05 9.45 -19.44
C PHE A 195 -4.64 10.74 -18.70
N ALA A 196 -3.40 10.83 -18.26
CA ALA A 196 -2.86 12.03 -17.61
C ALA A 196 -2.82 13.21 -18.58
N PHE A 197 -2.38 13.00 -19.83
CA PHE A 197 -2.36 14.03 -20.85
C PHE A 197 -3.76 14.51 -21.23
N LEU A 198 -4.74 13.63 -21.31
CA LEU A 198 -6.13 13.96 -21.62
C LEU A 198 -6.83 14.70 -20.47
N SER A 199 -6.41 14.48 -19.24
CA SER A 199 -6.99 15.09 -18.03
C SER A 199 -6.05 16.08 -17.34
N ARG A 200 -5.13 16.68 -18.11
CA ARG A 200 -4.23 17.72 -17.59
C ARG A 200 -5.03 18.93 -17.13
N PRO A 201 -4.60 19.62 -16.08
CA PRO A 201 -5.25 20.84 -15.63
C PRO A 201 -5.04 21.97 -16.66
N ASP A 202 -6.02 22.86 -16.79
CA ASP A 202 -5.95 24.02 -17.69
C ASP A 202 -4.99 25.12 -17.21
N SER A 203 -4.70 25.13 -15.91
CA SER A 203 -3.78 26.06 -15.25
C SER A 203 -2.74 25.33 -14.44
N MET A 204 -1.64 26.00 -14.09
CA MET A 204 -0.64 25.45 -13.17
C MET A 204 -1.28 25.20 -11.80
N PRO A 205 -1.11 24.01 -11.22
CA PRO A 205 -1.60 23.72 -9.88
C PRO A 205 -0.95 24.63 -8.84
N SER A 206 -1.63 24.84 -7.72
CA SER A 206 -1.09 25.56 -6.57
C SER A 206 0.23 24.97 -6.08
N LEU A 207 0.98 25.78 -5.33
CA LEU A 207 2.27 25.33 -4.76
C LEU A 207 2.08 24.10 -3.86
N ASP A 208 1.02 24.09 -3.05
CA ASP A 208 0.72 23.00 -2.11
C ASP A 208 0.43 21.68 -2.85
N VAL A 209 -0.37 21.72 -3.90
CA VAL A 209 -0.68 20.57 -4.76
C VAL A 209 0.58 20.08 -5.50
N THR A 210 1.40 21.01 -5.99
CA THR A 210 2.67 20.69 -6.65
C THR A 210 3.63 19.99 -5.69
N LEU A 211 3.82 20.55 -4.48
CA LEU A 211 4.69 19.97 -3.45
C LEU A 211 4.16 18.61 -2.96
N ALA A 212 2.85 18.47 -2.77
CA ALA A 212 2.23 17.20 -2.42
C ALA A 212 2.49 16.13 -3.49
N THR A 213 2.33 16.49 -4.77
CA THR A 213 2.55 15.56 -5.89
C THR A 213 4.03 15.16 -6.01
N LEU A 214 4.97 16.11 -5.85
CA LEU A 214 6.39 15.81 -5.81
C LEU A 214 6.75 14.92 -4.61
N GLY A 215 6.17 15.22 -3.44
CA GLY A 215 6.33 14.41 -2.23
C GLY A 215 5.83 12.97 -2.42
N LEU A 216 4.68 12.78 -3.09
CA LEU A 216 4.18 11.45 -3.46
C LEU A 216 5.18 10.67 -4.30
N GLY A 217 5.76 11.32 -5.31
CA GLY A 217 6.72 10.65 -6.20
C GLY A 217 8.07 10.41 -5.54
N ILE A 218 8.68 11.43 -4.95
CA ILE A 218 10.04 11.36 -4.41
C ILE A 218 10.07 10.60 -3.09
N LEU A 219 9.31 11.06 -2.10
CA LEU A 219 9.37 10.53 -0.73
C LEU A 219 8.62 9.21 -0.60
N CYS A 220 7.35 9.20 -1.04
CA CYS A 220 6.45 8.10 -0.75
C CYS A 220 6.54 6.95 -1.78
N SER A 221 7.03 7.21 -2.99
CA SER A 221 7.23 6.18 -4.01
C SER A 221 8.72 5.84 -4.18
N GLY A 222 9.56 6.73 -4.63
CA GLY A 222 10.98 6.43 -4.89
C GLY A 222 11.75 6.05 -3.62
N MET A 223 11.88 7.00 -2.70
CA MET A 223 12.69 6.80 -1.48
C MET A 223 12.10 5.73 -0.56
N ALA A 224 10.78 5.73 -0.37
CA ALA A 224 10.15 4.77 0.53
C ALA A 224 10.34 3.33 0.06
N PHE A 225 10.16 3.02 -1.24
CA PHE A 225 10.42 1.67 -1.75
C PHE A 225 11.91 1.30 -1.66
N TRP A 226 12.82 2.22 -1.98
CA TRP A 226 14.24 1.95 -1.82
C TRP A 226 14.60 1.61 -0.37
N ILE A 227 14.16 2.43 0.59
CA ILE A 227 14.42 2.19 2.02
C ILE A 227 13.71 0.91 2.49
N PHE A 228 12.51 0.62 1.99
CA PHE A 228 11.81 -0.63 2.32
C PHE A 228 12.61 -1.88 1.93
N PHE A 229 13.27 -1.88 0.78
CA PHE A 229 14.14 -3.00 0.41
C PHE A 229 15.37 -3.11 1.30
N LEU A 230 15.90 -1.99 1.82
CA LEU A 230 16.94 -2.02 2.87
C LEU A 230 16.39 -2.60 4.18
N VAL A 231 15.14 -2.28 4.55
CA VAL A 231 14.45 -2.91 5.70
C VAL A 231 14.31 -4.42 5.49
N VAL A 232 13.86 -4.84 4.30
CA VAL A 232 13.72 -6.28 3.98
C VAL A 232 15.06 -7.00 4.08
N ALA A 233 16.14 -6.41 3.60
CA ALA A 233 17.49 -6.97 3.69
C ALA A 233 17.99 -7.06 5.14
N GLU A 234 17.68 -6.08 5.98
CA GLU A 234 18.17 -5.99 7.37
C GLU A 234 17.39 -6.89 8.34
N ILE A 235 16.06 -6.96 8.22
CA ILE A 235 15.19 -7.62 9.22
C ILE A 235 14.33 -8.74 8.64
N GLY A 236 14.43 -8.98 7.35
CA GLY A 236 13.66 -9.98 6.61
C GLY A 236 12.24 -9.55 6.23
N PRO A 237 11.66 -10.18 5.19
CA PRO A 237 10.38 -9.75 4.61
C PRO A 237 9.20 -9.86 5.59
N ALA A 238 9.19 -10.90 6.44
CA ALA A 238 8.10 -11.11 7.41
C ALA A 238 8.01 -10.01 8.47
N ARG A 239 9.16 -9.44 8.91
CA ARG A 239 9.17 -8.31 9.85
C ARG A 239 8.95 -6.99 9.13
N ALA A 240 9.47 -6.85 7.91
CA ALA A 240 9.27 -5.66 7.10
C ALA A 240 7.79 -5.41 6.77
N SER A 241 7.00 -6.46 6.55
CA SER A 241 5.56 -6.33 6.27
C SER A 241 4.76 -5.72 7.43
N LEU A 242 5.29 -5.73 8.65
CA LEU A 242 4.64 -5.10 9.81
C LEU A 242 4.64 -3.56 9.73
N VAL A 243 5.33 -2.98 8.75
CA VAL A 243 5.33 -1.51 8.52
C VAL A 243 3.95 -0.94 8.24
N VAL A 244 2.99 -1.79 7.83
CA VAL A 244 1.59 -1.39 7.63
C VAL A 244 0.95 -0.81 8.90
N TYR A 245 1.36 -1.24 10.08
CA TYR A 245 0.79 -0.76 11.34
C TYR A 245 1.21 0.68 11.68
N PRO A 246 2.52 1.00 11.73
CA PRO A 246 2.93 2.39 11.97
C PRO A 246 2.49 3.34 10.84
N ASN A 247 2.46 2.90 9.57
CA ASN A 247 2.02 3.79 8.50
C ASN A 247 0.54 4.17 8.64
N THR A 248 -0.32 3.24 9.04
CA THR A 248 -1.74 3.54 9.29
C THR A 248 -1.90 4.51 10.46
N ALA A 249 -1.16 4.33 11.55
CA ALA A 249 -1.18 5.25 12.67
C ALA A 249 -0.73 6.66 12.25
N VAL A 250 0.36 6.76 11.48
CA VAL A 250 0.85 8.04 10.93
C VAL A 250 -0.20 8.70 10.04
N ALA A 251 -0.85 7.94 9.14
CA ALA A 251 -1.88 8.48 8.25
C ALA A 251 -3.06 9.08 9.02
N VAL A 252 -3.57 8.35 10.03
CA VAL A 252 -4.67 8.84 10.90
C VAL A 252 -4.25 10.10 11.67
N ILE A 253 -3.05 10.10 12.27
CA ILE A 253 -2.54 11.25 13.02
C ILE A 253 -2.38 12.48 12.12
N LEU A 254 -1.80 12.32 10.93
CA LEU A 254 -1.62 13.41 9.97
C LEU A 254 -2.96 13.94 9.46
N GLY A 255 -3.95 13.07 9.21
CA GLY A 255 -5.30 13.46 8.83
C GLY A 255 -5.96 14.34 9.90
N ILE A 256 -5.86 13.94 11.16
CA ILE A 256 -6.42 14.69 12.28
C ILE A 256 -5.70 16.03 12.48
N ILE A 257 -4.36 16.03 12.53
CA ILE A 257 -3.58 17.22 12.93
C ILE A 257 -3.48 18.23 11.78
N ILE A 258 -3.26 17.77 10.53
CA ILE A 258 -2.96 18.66 9.39
C ILE A 258 -4.23 18.96 8.59
N LEU A 259 -5.06 17.94 8.33
CA LEU A 259 -6.28 18.11 7.54
C LEU A 259 -7.51 18.43 8.38
N SER A 260 -7.37 18.47 9.72
CA SER A 260 -8.50 18.69 10.65
C SER A 260 -9.62 17.67 10.45
N GLU A 261 -9.28 16.44 10.05
CA GLU A 261 -10.25 15.37 9.88
C GLU A 261 -10.87 14.97 11.22
N PRO A 262 -12.19 14.74 11.30
CA PRO A 262 -12.84 14.35 12.53
C PRO A 262 -12.45 12.94 12.97
N ILE A 263 -12.35 12.73 14.27
CA ILE A 263 -12.22 11.39 14.86
C ILE A 263 -13.60 10.74 14.87
N THR A 264 -13.89 9.91 13.87
CA THR A 264 -15.18 9.23 13.75
C THR A 264 -15.24 7.97 14.63
N LEU A 265 -16.47 7.50 14.93
CA LEU A 265 -16.66 6.21 15.60
C LEU A 265 -16.07 5.05 14.79
N ALA A 266 -16.09 5.16 13.45
CA ALA A 266 -15.48 4.18 12.56
C ALA A 266 -13.97 4.07 12.83
N ILE A 267 -13.26 5.19 13.00
CA ILE A 267 -11.83 5.21 13.34
C ILE A 267 -11.62 4.65 14.75
N LEU A 268 -12.38 5.11 15.75
CA LEU A 268 -12.19 4.71 17.15
C LEU A 268 -12.38 3.22 17.40
N ILE A 269 -13.37 2.61 16.76
CA ILE A 269 -13.69 1.19 16.94
C ILE A 269 -12.96 0.33 15.91
N GLY A 270 -12.96 0.77 14.64
CA GLY A 270 -12.41 0.01 13.53
C GLY A 270 -10.88 -0.10 13.56
N LEU A 271 -10.17 0.98 13.95
CA LEU A 271 -8.71 1.00 13.99
C LEU A 271 -8.13 -0.11 14.88
N PRO A 272 -8.54 -0.27 16.16
CA PRO A 272 -8.05 -1.35 17.00
C PRO A 272 -8.39 -2.73 16.42
N LEU A 273 -9.61 -2.95 15.95
CA LEU A 273 -10.05 -4.25 15.43
C LEU A 273 -9.30 -4.65 14.16
N VAL A 274 -9.15 -3.73 13.20
CA VAL A 274 -8.42 -4.02 11.96
C VAL A 274 -6.94 -4.24 12.24
N LEU A 275 -6.30 -3.42 13.09
CA LEU A 275 -4.88 -3.59 13.41
C LEU A 275 -4.62 -4.89 14.18
N ILE A 276 -5.43 -5.22 15.18
CA ILE A 276 -5.34 -6.47 15.94
C ILE A 276 -5.61 -7.66 15.03
N GLY A 277 -6.68 -7.60 14.24
CA GLY A 277 -7.03 -8.64 13.28
C GLY A 277 -5.93 -8.90 12.26
N SER A 278 -5.40 -7.86 11.62
CA SER A 278 -4.31 -7.93 10.67
C SER A 278 -3.02 -8.47 11.30
N TYR A 279 -2.71 -8.04 12.53
CA TYR A 279 -1.56 -8.55 13.28
C TYR A 279 -1.64 -10.05 13.50
N PHE A 280 -2.77 -10.57 14.01
CA PHE A 280 -2.94 -12.01 14.24
C PHE A 280 -3.01 -12.79 12.91
N ALA A 281 -3.64 -12.24 11.87
CA ALA A 281 -3.69 -12.86 10.54
C ALA A 281 -2.29 -13.01 9.92
N SER A 282 -1.38 -12.06 10.15
CA SER A 282 -0.01 -12.09 9.60
C SER A 282 0.97 -12.97 10.38
N ARG A 283 0.64 -13.39 11.62
CA ARG A 283 1.52 -14.23 12.44
C ARG A 283 1.68 -15.62 11.83
N ARG A 284 2.94 -16.04 11.66
CA ARG A 284 3.26 -17.46 11.39
C ARG A 284 3.36 -18.21 12.70
N PRO A 285 2.75 -19.40 12.82
CA PRO A 285 3.00 -20.28 13.97
C PRO A 285 4.50 -20.58 14.05
N SER A 286 5.04 -20.64 15.26
CA SER A 286 6.39 -21.19 15.48
C SER A 286 6.42 -22.60 14.92
N ALA A 287 7.43 -22.93 14.12
CA ALA A 287 7.62 -24.31 13.66
C ALA A 287 7.62 -25.23 14.90
N GLN A 288 6.71 -26.21 14.94
CA GLN A 288 6.79 -27.26 15.96
C GLN A 288 8.11 -27.97 15.75
N PRO A 289 8.89 -28.21 16.82
CA PRO A 289 10.07 -29.08 16.72
C PRO A 289 9.60 -30.41 16.14
N THR A 290 10.23 -30.85 15.07
CA THR A 290 10.02 -32.20 14.54
C THR A 290 10.30 -33.17 15.66
N PRO A 291 9.38 -34.08 16.06
CA PRO A 291 9.69 -35.08 17.04
C PRO A 291 10.84 -35.94 16.49
N ALA A 292 11.89 -36.12 17.32
CA ALA A 292 13.08 -36.87 17.02
C ALA A 292 12.77 -38.36 16.85
#